data_c352c303745ce18bffe2564552bb0c28
#
_entry.id   c352c303745ce18bffe2564552bb0c28
#
_cell.length_a   1.000
_cell.length_b   1.000
_cell.length_c   1.000
_cell.angle_alpha   90.00
_cell.angle_beta   90.00
_cell.angle_gamma   90.00
#
_symmetry.space_group_name_H-M   'P 1'
#
loop_
_entity.id
_entity.type
_entity.pdbx_description
1 polymer ?
#
loop_
_entity_poly.entity_id
_entity_poly.type
_entity_poly.pdbx_seq_one_letter_code
_entity_poly.pdbx_strand_id
1 'polypeptide(L)'
;ANDSFTRAARPMLQQPHPLAACTSIPDEPRFKHAVAEAVSRFKQGKLDKAVLSRILDIELEQPVAGHQILNNLMVQNPTGYHFSLPLADGGVLIGASPELLIRKQGGEIHTNPLAGSARRQDDPQQDRLGSERLMRSTKDKYEHKLVIDDIRRHLAPLCARWRRMSSI
;
A
#
# COMPACT_ATOMS: atom_id res chain seq x y z
N ALA A 1 -10.86 29.28 12.55
CA ALA A 1 -9.42 29.36 12.87
C ALA A 1 -8.69 28.43 11.92
N ASN A 2 -7.98 29.00 10.94
CA ASN A 2 -7.11 28.26 10.03
C ASN A 2 -5.80 27.97 10.79
N ASP A 3 -5.68 26.80 11.36
CA ASP A 3 -4.39 26.28 11.78
C ASP A 3 -3.65 25.74 10.53
N SER A 4 -2.99 26.66 9.85
CA SER A 4 -1.95 26.30 8.89
C SER A 4 -0.74 25.78 9.67
N PHE A 5 -0.70 24.49 9.93
CA PHE A 5 0.53 23.82 10.35
C PHE A 5 1.54 23.95 9.22
N THR A 6 2.37 24.96 9.28
CA THR A 6 3.57 25.06 8.45
C THR A 6 4.52 23.96 8.89
N ARG A 7 4.46 22.82 8.23
CA ARG A 7 5.30 21.68 8.47
C ARG A 7 6.71 22.02 8.01
N ALA A 8 7.60 22.33 8.93
CA ALA A 8 9.01 22.50 8.60
C ALA A 8 9.50 21.24 7.88
N ALA A 9 10.08 21.41 6.69
CA ALA A 9 10.71 20.32 5.96
C ALA A 9 11.78 19.69 6.87
N ARG A 10 11.58 18.43 7.27
CA ARG A 10 12.57 17.71 8.07
C ARG A 10 13.58 17.10 7.12
N PRO A 11 14.89 17.23 7.41
CA PRO A 11 15.91 16.63 6.55
C PRO A 11 15.72 15.12 6.49
N MET A 12 15.75 14.57 5.28
CA MET A 12 15.84 13.13 5.07
C MET A 12 17.18 12.61 5.64
N LEU A 13 17.19 11.34 6.05
CA LEU A 13 18.43 10.64 6.33
C LEU A 13 19.28 10.65 5.05
N GLN A 14 20.36 11.43 5.04
CA GLN A 14 21.21 11.58 3.86
C GLN A 14 22.26 10.46 3.73
N GLN A 15 22.46 9.66 4.77
CA GLN A 15 23.46 8.58 4.76
C GLN A 15 22.75 7.23 4.60
N PRO A 16 23.19 6.39 3.62
CA PRO A 16 22.78 5.00 3.58
C PRO A 16 23.30 4.29 4.84
N HIS A 17 22.41 3.60 5.54
CA HIS A 17 22.83 2.72 6.61
C HIS A 17 23.44 1.46 6.01
N PRO A 18 24.69 1.08 6.35
CA PRO A 18 25.29 -0.15 5.87
C PRO A 18 24.43 -1.35 6.28
N LEU A 19 24.26 -2.28 5.34
CA LEU A 19 23.55 -3.52 5.58
C LEU A 19 24.52 -4.58 6.10
N ALA A 20 24.24 -5.16 7.25
CA ALA A 20 24.95 -6.32 7.77
C ALA A 20 24.46 -7.60 7.10
N ALA A 21 23.13 -7.76 6.95
CA ALA A 21 22.53 -8.89 6.28
C ALA A 21 21.16 -8.52 5.68
N CYS A 22 20.74 -9.32 4.68
CA CYS A 22 19.40 -9.23 4.11
C CYS A 22 18.89 -10.62 3.73
N THR A 23 17.80 -11.05 4.35
CA THR A 23 17.19 -12.37 4.12
C THR A 23 15.76 -12.22 3.65
N SER A 24 15.38 -13.00 2.62
CA SER A 24 14.02 -13.03 2.07
C SER A 24 13.22 -14.20 2.62
N ILE A 25 12.01 -13.96 3.13
CA ILE A 25 11.12 -14.98 3.69
C ILE A 25 9.74 -14.88 3.03
N PRO A 26 9.27 -15.90 2.30
CA PRO A 26 10.04 -17.07 1.89
C PRO A 26 11.17 -16.72 0.91
N ASP A 27 12.07 -17.66 0.71
CA ASP A 27 13.10 -17.58 -0.33
C ASP A 27 12.49 -17.52 -1.75
N GLU A 28 13.31 -17.20 -2.74
CA GLU A 28 12.84 -17.04 -4.13
C GLU A 28 12.18 -18.32 -4.69
N PRO A 29 12.75 -19.55 -4.54
CA PRO A 29 12.12 -20.78 -5.04
C PRO A 29 10.74 -21.01 -4.43
N ARG A 30 10.59 -20.84 -3.12
CA ARG A 30 9.31 -21.00 -2.42
C ARG A 30 8.29 -19.94 -2.82
N PHE A 31 8.72 -18.70 -3.01
CA PHE A 31 7.83 -17.65 -3.50
C PHE A 31 7.32 -17.94 -4.91
N LYS A 32 8.21 -18.37 -5.82
CA LYS A 32 7.84 -18.76 -7.20
C LYS A 32 6.87 -19.95 -7.20
N HIS A 33 7.08 -20.93 -6.32
CA HIS A 33 6.16 -22.05 -6.16
C HIS A 33 4.77 -21.59 -5.71
N ALA A 34 4.68 -20.71 -4.71
CA ALA A 34 3.41 -20.17 -4.24
C ALA A 34 2.66 -19.38 -5.35
N VAL A 35 3.38 -18.64 -6.19
CA VAL A 35 2.81 -17.97 -7.37
C VAL A 35 2.24 -18.99 -8.35
N ALA A 36 2.98 -20.05 -8.68
CA ALA A 36 2.53 -21.10 -9.60
C ALA A 36 1.29 -21.81 -9.08
N GLU A 37 1.22 -22.10 -7.78
CA GLU A 37 0.05 -22.71 -7.15
C GLU A 37 -1.17 -21.77 -7.21
N ALA A 38 -1.00 -20.48 -6.89
CA ALA A 38 -2.07 -19.49 -7.00
C ALA A 38 -2.62 -19.42 -8.44
N VAL A 39 -1.75 -19.37 -9.45
CA VAL A 39 -2.13 -19.37 -10.87
C VAL A 39 -2.91 -20.64 -11.23
N SER A 40 -2.49 -21.81 -10.74
CA SER A 40 -3.22 -23.05 -10.94
C SER A 40 -4.64 -23.01 -10.36
N ARG A 41 -4.79 -22.48 -9.15
CA ARG A 41 -6.10 -22.31 -8.48
C ARG A 41 -7.00 -21.32 -9.20
N PHE A 42 -6.46 -20.25 -9.77
CA PHE A 42 -7.22 -19.32 -10.64
C PHE A 42 -7.77 -20.03 -11.88
N LYS A 43 -6.95 -20.84 -12.57
CA LYS A 43 -7.38 -21.61 -13.74
C LYS A 43 -8.47 -22.63 -13.42
N GLN A 44 -8.53 -23.10 -12.18
CA GLN A 44 -9.54 -24.02 -11.69
C GLN A 44 -10.81 -23.32 -11.17
N GLY A 45 -10.88 -21.99 -11.20
CA GLY A 45 -11.99 -21.20 -10.65
C GLY A 45 -12.12 -21.28 -9.13
N LYS A 46 -11.05 -21.67 -8.41
CA LYS A 46 -11.05 -21.79 -6.95
C LYS A 46 -10.67 -20.50 -6.24
N LEU A 47 -10.10 -19.54 -6.97
CA LEU A 47 -9.70 -18.21 -6.49
C LEU A 47 -10.02 -17.17 -7.55
N ASP A 48 -10.51 -16.03 -7.12
CA ASP A 48 -10.72 -14.86 -7.99
C ASP A 48 -9.56 -13.87 -7.89
N LYS A 49 -8.95 -13.76 -6.71
CA LYS A 49 -7.81 -12.88 -6.44
C LYS A 49 -6.94 -13.44 -5.32
N ALA A 50 -5.63 -13.26 -5.45
CA ALA A 50 -4.67 -13.44 -4.37
C ALA A 50 -3.61 -12.35 -4.45
N VAL A 51 -3.18 -11.85 -3.29
CA VAL A 51 -2.03 -10.96 -3.15
C VAL A 51 -0.97 -11.71 -2.37
N LEU A 52 0.16 -12.00 -3.03
CA LEU A 52 1.27 -12.70 -2.42
C LEU A 52 2.31 -11.67 -1.97
N SER A 53 2.84 -11.84 -0.77
CA SER A 53 3.88 -10.99 -0.20
C SER A 53 5.06 -11.83 0.28
N ARG A 54 6.17 -11.15 0.50
CA ARG A 54 7.35 -11.69 1.17
C ARG A 54 7.89 -10.67 2.15
N ILE A 55 8.60 -11.14 3.15
CA ILE A 55 9.31 -10.32 4.12
C ILE A 55 10.76 -10.21 3.65
N LEU A 56 11.34 -9.04 3.78
CA LEU A 56 12.79 -8.83 3.76
C LEU A 56 13.20 -8.54 5.21
N ASP A 57 13.96 -9.45 5.77
CA ASP A 57 14.60 -9.27 7.06
C ASP A 57 15.94 -8.60 6.84
N ILE A 58 16.11 -7.40 7.36
CA ILE A 58 17.24 -6.52 7.08
C ILE A 58 17.95 -6.20 8.39
N GLU A 59 19.17 -6.68 8.51
CA GLU A 59 20.05 -6.31 9.62
C GLU A 59 20.89 -5.10 9.21
N LEU A 60 20.88 -4.08 10.06
CA LEU A 60 21.70 -2.89 9.89
C LEU A 60 22.90 -2.95 10.83
N GLU A 61 24.05 -2.47 10.40
CA GLU A 61 25.26 -2.39 11.25
C GLU A 61 25.06 -1.49 12.47
N GLN A 62 24.14 -0.52 12.36
CA GLN A 62 23.79 0.38 13.44
C GLN A 62 22.28 0.54 13.59
N PRO A 63 21.76 0.63 14.82
CA PRO A 63 20.33 0.79 15.04
C PRO A 63 19.84 2.12 14.47
N VAL A 64 18.64 2.06 13.85
CA VAL A 64 17.93 3.24 13.34
C VAL A 64 16.68 3.46 14.17
N ALA A 65 16.50 4.68 14.65
CA ALA A 65 15.32 5.01 15.43
C ALA A 65 14.06 5.06 14.53
N GLY A 66 12.98 4.44 14.98
CA GLY A 66 11.72 4.35 14.22
C GLY A 66 11.18 5.71 13.75
N HIS A 67 11.35 6.77 14.57
CA HIS A 67 10.93 8.12 14.17
C HIS A 67 11.70 8.69 12.96
N GLN A 68 12.94 8.27 12.73
CA GLN A 68 13.74 8.68 11.57
C GLN A 68 13.16 8.03 10.31
N ILE A 69 12.81 6.73 10.38
CA ILE A 69 12.16 6.01 9.28
C ILE A 69 10.82 6.67 8.95
N LEU A 70 9.99 6.94 9.98
CA LEU A 70 8.70 7.60 9.79
C LEU A 70 8.85 8.98 9.13
N ASN A 71 9.81 9.80 9.57
CA ASN A 71 10.07 11.10 8.98
C ASN A 71 10.43 11.01 7.49
N ASN A 72 11.25 10.04 7.10
CA ASN A 72 11.59 9.81 5.69
C ASN A 72 10.36 9.41 4.88
N LEU A 73 9.52 8.51 5.39
CA LEU A 73 8.27 8.12 4.75
C LEU A 73 7.33 9.33 4.56
N MET A 74 7.25 10.21 5.55
CA MET A 74 6.42 11.42 5.48
C MET A 74 6.92 12.44 4.46
N VAL A 75 8.22 12.52 4.22
CA VAL A 75 8.80 13.37 3.17
C VAL A 75 8.57 12.77 1.79
N GLN A 76 8.79 11.45 1.65
CA GLN A 76 8.64 10.75 0.37
C GLN A 76 7.17 10.61 -0.07
N ASN A 77 6.24 10.51 0.87
CA ASN A 77 4.82 10.28 0.62
C ASN A 77 3.96 11.33 1.33
N PRO A 78 4.01 12.61 0.95
CA PRO A 78 3.39 13.70 1.71
C PRO A 78 1.87 13.62 1.79
N THR A 79 1.22 12.91 0.87
CA THR A 79 -0.24 12.73 0.80
C THR A 79 -0.71 11.38 1.35
N GLY A 80 0.20 10.52 1.80
CA GLY A 80 -0.13 9.20 2.35
C GLY A 80 -0.65 9.25 3.79
N TYR A 81 -1.21 8.15 4.23
CA TYR A 81 -1.55 7.88 5.64
C TYR A 81 -0.33 7.27 6.33
N HIS A 82 0.25 8.00 7.27
CA HIS A 82 1.43 7.58 8.00
C HIS A 82 1.03 7.04 9.36
N PHE A 83 1.68 5.95 9.76
CA PHE A 83 1.40 5.34 11.06
C PHE A 83 2.67 4.81 11.71
N SER A 84 2.64 4.79 13.04
CA SER A 84 3.66 4.19 13.90
C SER A 84 2.94 3.55 15.08
N LEU A 85 2.96 2.23 15.16
CA LEU A 85 2.24 1.44 16.15
C LEU A 85 3.24 0.62 16.97
N PRO A 86 3.25 0.77 18.30
CA PRO A 86 4.09 -0.06 19.15
C PRO A 86 3.60 -1.52 19.11
N LEU A 87 4.56 -2.45 19.10
CA LEU A 87 4.31 -3.89 19.15
C LEU A 87 4.60 -4.43 20.55
N ALA A 88 4.01 -5.58 20.87
CA ALA A 88 4.13 -6.19 22.19
C ALA A 88 5.57 -6.67 22.54
N ASP A 89 6.37 -6.93 21.54
CA ASP A 89 7.79 -7.34 21.67
C ASP A 89 8.75 -6.17 21.82
N GLY A 90 8.24 -4.93 21.92
CA GLY A 90 9.03 -3.71 21.97
C GLY A 90 9.42 -3.16 20.60
N GLY A 91 9.06 -3.84 19.51
CA GLY A 91 9.20 -3.35 18.14
C GLY A 91 8.20 -2.25 17.82
N VAL A 92 8.32 -1.68 16.61
CA VAL A 92 7.41 -0.66 16.09
C VAL A 92 7.02 -0.99 14.65
N LEU A 93 5.74 -1.07 14.36
CA LEU A 93 5.24 -1.15 12.99
C LEU A 93 5.11 0.26 12.42
N ILE A 94 5.87 0.55 11.37
CA ILE A 94 5.90 1.87 10.74
C ILE A 94 5.54 1.72 9.27
N GLY A 95 4.73 2.65 8.76
CA GLY A 95 4.36 2.63 7.34
C GLY A 95 3.77 3.92 6.83
N ALA A 96 3.64 3.96 5.50
CA ALA A 96 2.87 4.95 4.76
C ALA A 96 2.00 4.23 3.73
N SER A 97 0.71 4.53 3.72
CA SER A 97 -0.24 3.94 2.78
C SER A 97 -0.90 5.02 1.94
N PRO A 98 -1.01 4.86 0.62
CA PRO A 98 -1.82 5.73 -0.22
C PRO A 98 -3.32 5.44 -0.08
N GLU A 99 -3.69 4.34 0.54
CA GLU A 99 -5.03 3.78 0.58
C GLU A 99 -5.72 4.04 1.90
N LEU A 100 -6.95 4.54 1.83
CA LEU A 100 -7.83 4.64 2.97
C LEU A 100 -8.68 3.37 3.06
N LEU A 101 -8.31 2.48 3.96
CA LEU A 101 -9.10 1.27 4.20
C LEU A 101 -10.50 1.64 4.66
N ILE A 102 -10.62 2.39 5.75
CA ILE A 102 -11.90 2.86 6.27
C ILE A 102 -11.69 4.06 7.20
N ARG A 103 -12.57 5.05 7.08
CA ARG A 103 -12.72 6.14 8.03
C ARG A 103 -14.20 6.27 8.41
N LYS A 104 -14.49 6.21 9.69
CA LYS A 104 -15.83 6.50 10.24
C LYS A 104 -15.80 7.85 10.95
N GLN A 105 -16.72 8.74 10.58
CA GLN A 105 -16.87 10.05 11.20
C GLN A 105 -18.38 10.32 11.39
N GLY A 106 -18.84 10.34 12.65
CA GLY A 106 -20.26 10.39 12.94
C GLY A 106 -21.01 9.21 12.32
N GLY A 107 -22.00 9.49 11.49
CA GLY A 107 -22.79 8.50 10.74
C GLY A 107 -22.26 8.17 9.34
N GLU A 108 -21.11 8.72 8.95
CA GLU A 108 -20.55 8.52 7.62
C GLU A 108 -19.34 7.57 7.64
N ILE A 109 -19.26 6.72 6.64
CA ILE A 109 -18.15 5.82 6.40
C ILE A 109 -17.55 6.16 5.03
N HIS A 110 -16.23 6.35 5.01
CA HIS A 110 -15.45 6.60 3.81
C HIS A 110 -14.42 5.50 3.62
N THR A 111 -14.26 5.03 2.40
CA THR A 111 -13.22 4.10 1.99
C THR A 111 -12.73 4.50 0.60
N ASN A 112 -11.45 4.32 0.33
CA ASN A 112 -10.84 4.60 -0.96
C ASN A 112 -9.91 3.45 -1.35
N PRO A 113 -10.48 2.30 -1.74
CA PRO A 113 -9.71 1.13 -2.11
C PRO A 113 -8.92 1.35 -3.40
N LEU A 114 -7.70 0.86 -3.43
CA LEU A 114 -6.82 0.88 -4.59
C LEU A 114 -6.45 -0.55 -4.98
N ALA A 115 -6.53 -0.86 -6.28
CA ALA A 115 -6.01 -2.10 -6.84
C ALA A 115 -5.64 -1.88 -8.31
N GLY A 116 -4.62 -2.59 -8.77
CA GLY A 116 -3.95 -2.31 -10.02
C GLY A 116 -2.90 -1.21 -9.88
N SER A 117 -1.71 -1.42 -10.45
CA SER A 117 -0.62 -0.46 -10.34
C SER A 117 0.27 -0.46 -11.58
N ALA A 118 0.88 0.69 -11.86
CA ALA A 118 1.92 0.84 -12.85
C ALA A 118 3.14 1.53 -12.22
N ARG A 119 4.33 1.14 -12.68
CA ARG A 119 5.57 1.76 -12.22
C ARG A 119 5.61 3.21 -12.71
N ARG A 120 5.93 4.13 -11.82
CA ARG A 120 6.25 5.52 -12.17
C ARG A 120 7.55 5.57 -12.98
N GLN A 121 7.61 6.48 -13.93
CA GLN A 121 8.77 6.69 -14.80
C GLN A 121 9.36 8.08 -14.55
N ASP A 122 10.68 8.20 -14.67
CA ASP A 122 11.36 9.50 -14.51
C ASP A 122 11.06 10.44 -15.70
N ASP A 123 10.89 9.88 -16.90
CA ASP A 123 10.46 10.60 -18.08
C ASP A 123 8.95 10.89 -18.03
N PRO A 124 8.51 12.16 -18.06
CA PRO A 124 7.10 12.53 -17.95
C PRO A 124 6.21 11.95 -19.05
N GLN A 125 6.75 11.77 -20.27
CA GLN A 125 6.00 11.21 -21.38
C GLN A 125 5.75 9.72 -21.18
N GLN A 126 6.76 8.98 -20.74
CA GLN A 126 6.63 7.56 -20.42
C GLN A 126 5.72 7.34 -19.20
N ASP A 127 5.80 8.20 -18.20
CA ASP A 127 4.92 8.14 -17.01
C ASP A 127 3.45 8.33 -17.41
N ARG A 128 3.15 9.30 -18.26
CA ARG A 128 1.82 9.53 -18.82
C ARG A 128 1.33 8.31 -19.61
N LEU A 129 2.15 7.75 -20.50
CA LEU A 129 1.80 6.55 -21.25
C LEU A 129 1.55 5.34 -20.34
N GLY A 130 2.33 5.21 -19.25
CA GLY A 130 2.11 4.20 -18.21
C GLY A 130 0.74 4.35 -17.54
N SER A 131 0.37 5.58 -17.16
CA SER A 131 -0.94 5.90 -16.60
C SER A 131 -2.09 5.57 -17.56
N GLU A 132 -1.97 5.99 -18.83
CA GLU A 132 -2.98 5.70 -19.85
C GLU A 132 -3.16 4.19 -20.09
N ARG A 133 -2.06 3.41 -20.10
CA ARG A 133 -2.13 1.94 -20.19
C ARG A 133 -2.84 1.33 -19.00
N LEU A 134 -2.51 1.78 -17.78
CA LEU A 134 -3.18 1.32 -16.56
C LEU A 134 -4.69 1.58 -16.63
N MET A 135 -5.08 2.79 -17.02
CA MET A 135 -6.49 3.18 -17.17
C MET A 135 -7.23 2.39 -18.25
N ARG A 136 -6.55 1.84 -19.24
CA ARG A 136 -7.14 1.00 -20.30
C ARG A 136 -7.07 -0.50 -20.00
N SER A 137 -6.28 -0.91 -19.04
CA SER A 137 -6.08 -2.32 -18.67
C SER A 137 -7.38 -2.95 -18.16
N THR A 138 -7.88 -3.93 -18.88
CA THR A 138 -9.06 -4.71 -18.47
C THR A 138 -8.76 -5.56 -17.24
N LYS A 139 -7.53 -6.09 -17.12
CA LYS A 139 -7.07 -6.86 -15.97
C LYS A 139 -7.09 -6.00 -14.71
N ASP A 140 -6.49 -4.82 -14.74
CA ASP A 140 -6.39 -3.95 -13.56
C ASP A 140 -7.74 -3.38 -13.15
N LYS A 141 -8.60 -3.05 -14.13
CA LYS A 141 -10.00 -2.68 -13.87
C LYS A 141 -10.79 -3.81 -13.22
N TYR A 142 -10.60 -5.05 -13.66
CA TYR A 142 -11.25 -6.20 -13.06
C TYR A 142 -10.75 -6.42 -11.62
N GLU A 143 -9.44 -6.34 -11.40
CA GLU A 143 -8.85 -6.44 -10.07
C GLU A 143 -9.40 -5.38 -9.11
N HIS A 144 -9.48 -4.12 -9.55
CA HIS A 144 -10.06 -3.03 -8.77
C HIS A 144 -11.56 -3.26 -8.49
N LYS A 145 -12.31 -3.73 -9.49
CA LYS A 145 -13.73 -4.06 -9.32
C LYS A 145 -13.97 -5.10 -8.25
N LEU A 146 -13.17 -6.17 -8.19
CA LEU A 146 -13.30 -7.21 -7.16
C LEU A 146 -13.18 -6.63 -5.75
N VAL A 147 -12.23 -5.72 -5.52
CA VAL A 147 -12.04 -5.07 -4.21
C VAL A 147 -13.24 -4.19 -3.86
N ILE A 148 -13.71 -3.37 -4.80
CA ILE A 148 -14.89 -2.51 -4.59
C ILE A 148 -16.14 -3.33 -4.28
N ASP A 149 -16.39 -4.37 -5.06
CA ASP A 149 -17.58 -5.20 -4.89
C ASP A 149 -17.56 -5.94 -3.54
N ASP A 150 -16.40 -6.39 -3.09
CA ASP A 150 -16.26 -7.05 -1.81
C ASP A 150 -16.48 -6.08 -0.64
N ILE A 151 -15.86 -4.91 -0.66
CA ILE A 151 -16.08 -3.85 0.35
C ILE A 151 -17.56 -3.45 0.39
N ARG A 152 -18.18 -3.25 -0.79
CA ARG A 152 -19.59 -2.92 -0.88
C ARG A 152 -20.46 -4.01 -0.27
N ARG A 153 -20.21 -5.27 -0.58
CA ARG A 153 -20.97 -6.40 -0.04
C ARG A 153 -20.97 -6.43 1.49
N HIS A 154 -19.82 -6.12 2.10
CA HIS A 154 -19.67 -6.14 3.55
C HIS A 154 -20.19 -4.88 4.25
N LEU A 155 -20.07 -3.71 3.62
CA LEU A 155 -20.49 -2.45 4.24
C LEU A 155 -21.95 -2.07 3.94
N ALA A 156 -22.51 -2.47 2.79
CA ALA A 156 -23.88 -2.08 2.42
C ALA A 156 -24.95 -2.47 3.47
N PRO A 157 -24.89 -3.65 4.12
CA PRO A 157 -25.85 -3.99 5.16
C PRO A 157 -25.79 -3.09 6.42
N LEU A 158 -24.66 -2.40 6.60
CA LEU A 158 -24.41 -1.51 7.75
C LEU A 158 -24.73 -0.04 7.43
N CYS A 159 -25.10 0.27 6.19
CA CYS A 159 -25.29 1.63 5.70
C CYS A 159 -26.71 1.83 5.17
N ALA A 160 -27.42 2.86 5.67
CA ALA A 160 -28.73 3.25 5.13
C ALA A 160 -28.66 3.79 3.70
N ARG A 161 -27.53 4.33 3.28
CA ARG A 161 -27.29 4.90 1.95
C ARG A 161 -25.86 4.61 1.50
N TRP A 162 -25.72 4.19 0.24
CA TRP A 162 -24.43 4.04 -0.45
C TRP A 162 -24.27 5.07 -1.56
N ARG A 163 -23.15 5.75 -1.59
CA ARG A 163 -22.78 6.64 -2.70
C ARG A 163 -21.39 6.25 -3.19
N ARG A 164 -21.24 6.07 -4.50
CA ARG A 164 -19.92 5.97 -5.12
C ARG A 164 -19.45 7.41 -5.39
N MET A 165 -18.36 7.81 -4.76
CA MET A 165 -17.65 9.00 -5.21
C MET A 165 -16.88 8.65 -6.48
N SER A 166 -17.03 9.45 -7.53
CA SER A 166 -16.23 9.31 -8.74
C SER A 166 -14.78 9.53 -8.36
N SER A 167 -13.92 8.54 -8.60
CA SER A 167 -12.48 8.77 -8.56
C SER A 167 -12.15 9.81 -9.62
N ILE A 168 -11.42 10.82 -9.20
CA ILE A 168 -10.83 11.87 -10.05
C ILE A 168 -9.83 11.22 -11.01
#